data_61a518f472a1d4dbb3eaffceea2c8a91
#
_entry.id   61a518f472a1d4dbb3eaffceea2c8a91
#
_cell.length_a   1.000
_cell.length_b   1.000
_cell.length_c   1.000
_cell.angle_alpha   90.00
_cell.angle_beta   90.00
_cell.angle_gamma   90.00
#
_symmetry.space_group_name_H-M   'P 1'
#
loop_
_entity.id
_entity.type
_entity.pdbx_description
1 polymer ?
#
loop_
_entity_poly.entity_id
_entity_poly.type
_entity_poly.pdbx_seq_one_letter_code
_entity_poly.pdbx_strand_id
1 'polypeptide(L)'
;MQWYAGGRNLAEAKAPLKIEHNGNKLAFIGCNSYGPVMAWAKTDSSGAAPCEDWEWLKQTIAKLKQEGYLPIVTLQFQEEYLHTATSIAIRDFRPLAEAGAVIVNGSQSHVGKALEFYSDALIHYGLGNLFFDQEDFYITYDGFIQKHFFYQGRHISTQLLTITLEDTAKPRFMTPDERAKFLQVIFDASAQLRSTP
;
A
#
# COMPACT_ATOMS: atom_id res chain seq x y z
N MET A 1 -19.05 4.88 9.72
CA MET A 1 -17.70 4.39 9.31
C MET A 1 -17.52 4.74 7.85
N GLN A 2 -16.35 5.24 7.45
CA GLN A 2 -15.99 5.49 6.04
C GLN A 2 -15.06 4.38 5.57
N TRP A 3 -15.17 3.96 4.31
CA TRP A 3 -14.38 2.90 3.69
C TRP A 3 -14.08 3.24 2.23
N TYR A 4 -13.15 2.52 1.63
CA TYR A 4 -12.79 2.57 0.22
C TYR A 4 -12.29 1.19 -0.24
N ALA A 5 -12.08 1.00 -1.53
CA ALA A 5 -11.61 -0.24 -2.15
C ALA A 5 -12.55 -1.45 -1.95
N GLY A 6 -13.75 -1.21 -1.50
CA GLY A 6 -14.82 -2.19 -1.35
C GLY A 6 -16.18 -1.50 -1.30
N GLY A 7 -17.25 -2.21 -1.61
CA GLY A 7 -18.57 -1.61 -1.67
C GLY A 7 -19.69 -2.63 -1.84
N ARG A 8 -20.93 -2.16 -1.84
CA ARG A 8 -22.15 -2.97 -2.07
C ARG A 8 -22.30 -3.40 -3.53
N ASN A 9 -21.58 -2.74 -4.41
CA ASN A 9 -21.50 -3.02 -5.85
C ASN A 9 -20.19 -2.48 -6.42
N LEU A 10 -19.91 -2.77 -7.69
CA LEU A 10 -18.67 -2.37 -8.37
C LEU A 10 -18.44 -0.85 -8.39
N ALA A 11 -19.50 -0.07 -8.62
CA ALA A 11 -19.39 1.39 -8.67
C ALA A 11 -18.97 1.97 -7.30
N GLU A 12 -19.58 1.50 -6.22
CA GLU A 12 -19.21 1.89 -4.86
C GLU A 12 -17.82 1.40 -4.48
N ALA A 13 -17.45 0.17 -4.85
CA ALA A 13 -16.12 -0.39 -4.56
C ALA A 13 -14.99 0.41 -5.23
N LYS A 14 -15.19 0.91 -6.44
CA LYS A 14 -14.24 1.74 -7.17
C LYS A 14 -14.25 3.22 -6.76
N ALA A 15 -15.21 3.66 -5.93
CA ALA A 15 -15.31 5.04 -5.52
C ALA A 15 -14.19 5.44 -4.55
N PRO A 16 -13.50 6.57 -4.78
CA PRO A 16 -12.49 7.06 -3.85
C PRO A 16 -13.12 7.64 -2.58
N LEU A 17 -12.50 7.43 -1.42
CA LEU A 17 -12.81 8.14 -0.20
C LEU A 17 -12.05 9.47 -0.19
N LYS A 18 -12.78 10.58 -0.21
CA LYS A 18 -12.24 11.95 -0.18
C LYS A 18 -12.33 12.52 1.22
N ILE A 19 -11.20 13.05 1.74
CA ILE A 19 -11.11 13.69 3.05
C ILE A 19 -10.42 15.03 2.89
N GLU A 20 -11.05 16.08 3.42
CA GLU A 20 -10.45 17.41 3.52
C GLU A 20 -10.18 17.72 4.99
N HIS A 21 -8.91 17.96 5.33
CA HIS A 21 -8.50 18.23 6.70
C HIS A 21 -7.30 19.18 6.74
N ASN A 22 -7.39 20.23 7.54
CA ASN A 22 -6.33 21.22 7.74
C ASN A 22 -5.74 21.74 6.40
N GLY A 23 -6.60 22.06 5.42
CA GLY A 23 -6.19 22.56 4.12
C GLY A 23 -5.57 21.52 3.17
N ASN A 24 -5.52 20.25 3.58
CA ASN A 24 -5.09 19.17 2.70
C ASN A 24 -6.29 18.38 2.18
N LYS A 25 -6.29 18.07 0.88
CA LYS A 25 -7.28 17.24 0.21
C LYS A 25 -6.69 15.88 -0.05
N LEU A 26 -7.11 14.85 0.69
CA LEU A 26 -6.63 13.48 0.56
C LEU A 26 -7.69 12.62 -0.12
N ALA A 27 -7.28 11.73 -1.02
CA ALA A 27 -8.18 10.77 -1.63
C ALA A 27 -7.59 9.35 -1.50
N PHE A 28 -8.31 8.48 -0.82
CA PHE A 28 -7.94 7.08 -0.67
C PHE A 28 -8.66 6.25 -1.72
N ILE A 29 -7.91 5.42 -2.43
CA ILE A 29 -8.42 4.51 -3.45
C ILE A 29 -7.60 3.23 -3.43
N GLY A 30 -8.17 2.13 -3.88
CA GLY A 30 -7.43 0.88 -3.93
C GLY A 30 -8.16 -0.20 -4.72
N CYS A 31 -7.49 -1.31 -4.92
CA CYS A 31 -8.07 -2.48 -5.56
C CYS A 31 -7.41 -3.78 -5.11
N ASN A 32 -8.06 -4.89 -5.43
CA ASN A 32 -7.59 -6.24 -5.22
C ASN A 32 -7.22 -6.86 -6.58
N SER A 33 -5.94 -7.23 -6.76
CA SER A 33 -5.46 -7.80 -8.02
C SER A 33 -5.35 -9.33 -8.02
N TYR A 34 -5.19 -9.95 -6.85
CA TYR A 34 -4.92 -11.38 -6.72
C TYR A 34 -5.85 -12.11 -5.75
N GLY A 35 -6.98 -11.54 -5.39
CA GLY A 35 -7.97 -12.23 -4.55
C GLY A 35 -8.79 -13.25 -5.35
N PRO A 36 -9.52 -14.14 -4.65
CA PRO A 36 -10.46 -15.00 -5.33
C PRO A 36 -11.55 -14.17 -6.01
N VAL A 37 -11.88 -14.49 -7.25
CA VAL A 37 -12.85 -13.73 -8.08
C VAL A 37 -14.21 -13.55 -7.37
N MET A 38 -14.58 -14.50 -6.50
CA MET A 38 -15.81 -14.41 -5.70
C MET A 38 -15.80 -13.30 -4.65
N ALA A 39 -14.63 -12.79 -4.27
CA ALA A 39 -14.50 -11.66 -3.34
C ALA A 39 -14.59 -10.30 -4.04
N TRP A 40 -14.60 -10.26 -5.36
CA TRP A 40 -14.68 -9.02 -6.12
C TRP A 40 -16.13 -8.54 -6.27
N ALA A 41 -16.30 -7.23 -6.12
CA ALA A 41 -17.58 -6.57 -6.36
C ALA A 41 -17.99 -6.71 -7.82
N LYS A 42 -19.28 -6.92 -8.04
CA LYS A 42 -19.93 -6.91 -9.35
C LYS A 42 -20.99 -5.82 -9.39
N THR A 43 -21.63 -5.64 -10.53
CA THR A 43 -22.68 -4.63 -10.70
C THR A 43 -23.79 -4.74 -9.65
N ASP A 44 -24.12 -5.97 -9.22
CA ASP A 44 -25.23 -6.34 -8.35
C ASP A 44 -24.80 -7.04 -7.05
N SER A 45 -23.49 -7.16 -6.78
CA SER A 45 -23.00 -7.81 -5.58
C SER A 45 -21.84 -7.06 -4.93
N SER A 46 -21.82 -7.13 -3.59
CA SER A 46 -20.77 -6.52 -2.77
C SER A 46 -19.43 -7.25 -2.90
N GLY A 47 -18.34 -6.52 -2.67
CA GLY A 47 -16.99 -7.07 -2.66
C GLY A 47 -15.92 -6.00 -2.73
N ALA A 48 -14.68 -6.45 -2.92
CA ALA A 48 -13.52 -5.58 -3.16
C ALA A 48 -13.50 -5.07 -4.60
N ALA A 49 -12.97 -3.87 -4.83
CA ALA A 49 -12.74 -3.36 -6.17
C ALA A 49 -11.70 -4.23 -6.89
N PRO A 50 -11.99 -4.87 -8.03
CA PRO A 50 -10.96 -5.57 -8.80
C PRO A 50 -10.04 -4.55 -9.49
N CYS A 51 -8.73 -4.85 -9.56
CA CYS A 51 -7.80 -3.98 -10.29
C CYS A 51 -8.00 -4.05 -11.81
N GLU A 52 -8.48 -5.20 -12.32
CA GLU A 52 -8.68 -5.45 -13.76
C GLU A 52 -7.38 -5.20 -14.57
N ASP A 53 -7.44 -4.37 -15.61
CA ASP A 53 -6.30 -3.93 -16.42
C ASP A 53 -5.61 -2.67 -15.88
N TRP A 54 -5.96 -2.21 -14.69
CA TRP A 54 -5.43 -1.01 -14.00
C TRP A 54 -5.82 0.33 -14.63
N GLU A 55 -6.44 0.37 -15.80
CA GLU A 55 -6.74 1.61 -16.52
C GLU A 55 -7.71 2.49 -15.75
N TRP A 56 -8.80 1.92 -15.20
CA TRP A 56 -9.76 2.68 -14.40
C TRP A 56 -9.10 3.34 -13.18
N LEU A 57 -8.14 2.63 -12.54
CA LEU A 57 -7.44 3.13 -11.35
C LEU A 57 -6.52 4.29 -11.72
N LYS A 58 -5.71 4.13 -12.79
CA LYS A 58 -4.82 5.21 -13.31
C LYS A 58 -5.63 6.45 -13.71
N GLN A 59 -6.73 6.27 -14.45
CA GLN A 59 -7.61 7.37 -14.83
C GLN A 59 -8.24 8.09 -13.62
N THR A 60 -8.66 7.32 -12.60
CA THR A 60 -9.21 7.90 -11.37
C THR A 60 -8.14 8.66 -10.60
N ILE A 61 -6.91 8.13 -10.47
CA ILE A 61 -5.78 8.83 -9.84
C ILE A 61 -5.50 10.16 -10.55
N ALA A 62 -5.38 10.14 -11.87
CA ALA A 62 -5.13 11.35 -12.67
C ALA A 62 -6.24 12.40 -12.49
N LYS A 63 -7.50 11.98 -12.49
CA LYS A 63 -8.65 12.85 -12.22
C LYS A 63 -8.60 13.46 -10.83
N LEU A 64 -8.32 12.66 -9.80
CA LEU A 64 -8.20 13.14 -8.41
C LEU A 64 -7.10 14.20 -8.29
N LYS A 65 -5.94 13.97 -8.93
CA LYS A 65 -4.85 14.95 -8.96
C LYS A 65 -5.27 16.26 -9.64
N GLN A 66 -5.99 16.19 -10.78
CA GLN A 66 -6.54 17.37 -11.46
C GLN A 66 -7.54 18.14 -10.58
N GLU A 67 -8.32 17.45 -9.74
CA GLU A 67 -9.24 18.03 -8.76
C GLU A 67 -8.53 18.61 -7.52
N GLY A 68 -7.19 18.52 -7.44
CA GLY A 68 -6.37 19.03 -6.35
C GLY A 68 -6.28 18.12 -5.13
N TYR A 69 -6.67 16.84 -5.26
CA TYR A 69 -6.46 15.85 -4.22
C TYR A 69 -5.07 15.24 -4.30
N LEU A 70 -4.60 14.69 -3.18
CA LEU A 70 -3.42 13.85 -3.05
C LEU A 70 -3.87 12.38 -3.03
N PRO A 71 -3.74 11.64 -4.14
CA PRO A 71 -4.19 10.26 -4.19
C PRO A 71 -3.26 9.35 -3.40
N ILE A 72 -3.82 8.55 -2.50
CA ILE A 72 -3.17 7.52 -1.70
C ILE A 72 -3.76 6.18 -2.13
N VAL A 73 -2.92 5.32 -2.69
CA VAL A 73 -3.35 4.05 -3.28
C VAL A 73 -2.96 2.90 -2.36
N THR A 74 -3.88 1.97 -2.12
CA THR A 74 -3.61 0.70 -1.44
C THR A 74 -4.01 -0.46 -2.32
N LEU A 75 -3.13 -1.46 -2.39
CA LEU A 75 -3.28 -2.61 -3.28
C LEU A 75 -3.25 -3.90 -2.48
N GLN A 76 -4.30 -4.70 -2.60
CA GLN A 76 -4.24 -6.11 -2.25
C GLN A 76 -3.55 -6.83 -3.40
N PHE A 77 -2.31 -7.26 -3.20
CA PHE A 77 -1.45 -7.76 -4.26
C PHE A 77 -1.10 -9.25 -4.10
N GLN A 78 0.08 -9.64 -4.51
CA GLN A 78 0.53 -11.03 -4.43
C GLN A 78 0.97 -11.40 -3.02
N GLU A 79 0.72 -12.64 -2.64
CA GLU A 79 1.32 -13.26 -1.47
C GLU A 79 2.78 -13.61 -1.80
N GLU A 80 3.73 -13.01 -1.08
CA GLU A 80 5.15 -13.13 -1.34
C GLU A 80 5.96 -12.98 -0.05
N TYR A 81 6.83 -13.95 0.23
CA TYR A 81 7.63 -14.01 1.45
C TYR A 81 9.07 -13.50 1.24
N LEU A 82 9.25 -12.46 0.43
CA LEU A 82 10.54 -11.84 0.11
C LEU A 82 10.50 -10.35 0.44
N HIS A 83 11.57 -9.81 1.01
CA HIS A 83 11.70 -8.38 1.28
C HIS A 83 11.91 -7.53 0.01
N THR A 84 12.38 -8.13 -1.07
CA THR A 84 12.55 -7.45 -2.37
C THR A 84 11.20 -7.25 -3.08
N ALA A 85 11.10 -6.22 -3.91
CA ALA A 85 9.98 -6.08 -4.84
C ALA A 85 10.19 -6.98 -6.07
N THR A 86 9.14 -7.67 -6.50
CA THR A 86 9.19 -8.45 -7.75
C THR A 86 9.07 -7.55 -8.97
N SER A 87 9.53 -8.02 -10.12
CA SER A 87 9.37 -7.30 -11.39
C SER A 87 7.90 -7.02 -11.73
N ILE A 88 6.99 -7.92 -11.30
CA ILE A 88 5.55 -7.75 -11.49
C ILE A 88 5.06 -6.57 -10.62
N ALA A 89 5.45 -6.53 -9.34
CA ALA A 89 5.06 -5.44 -8.45
C ALA A 89 5.61 -4.08 -8.94
N ILE A 90 6.86 -4.04 -9.40
CA ILE A 90 7.47 -2.83 -9.96
C ILE A 90 6.70 -2.35 -11.20
N ARG A 91 6.42 -3.25 -12.15
CA ARG A 91 5.66 -2.98 -13.38
C ARG A 91 4.26 -2.41 -13.08
N ASP A 92 3.60 -2.91 -12.04
CA ASP A 92 2.20 -2.57 -11.75
C ASP A 92 2.07 -1.35 -10.83
N PHE A 93 3.05 -1.08 -9.93
CA PHE A 93 2.96 0.03 -8.96
C PHE A 93 3.51 1.35 -9.51
N ARG A 94 4.62 1.32 -10.26
CA ARG A 94 5.23 2.55 -10.81
C ARG A 94 4.28 3.35 -11.70
N PRO A 95 3.46 2.75 -12.60
CA PRO A 95 2.49 3.51 -13.39
C PRO A 95 1.42 4.24 -12.57
N LEU A 96 1.14 3.80 -11.34
CA LEU A 96 0.20 4.51 -10.45
C LEU A 96 0.83 5.79 -9.89
N ALA A 97 2.12 5.75 -9.58
CA ALA A 97 2.88 6.96 -9.23
C ALA A 97 2.95 7.94 -10.42
N GLU A 98 3.22 7.45 -11.63
CA GLU A 98 3.21 8.25 -12.87
C GLU A 98 1.85 8.88 -13.15
N ALA A 99 0.74 8.18 -12.84
CA ALA A 99 -0.60 8.72 -12.94
C ALA A 99 -0.89 9.83 -11.93
N GLY A 100 -0.04 9.99 -10.90
CA GLY A 100 -0.10 11.07 -9.92
C GLY A 100 -0.44 10.69 -8.50
N ALA A 101 -0.39 9.40 -8.14
CA ALA A 101 -0.45 8.99 -6.75
C ALA A 101 0.74 9.59 -5.97
N VAL A 102 0.51 10.01 -4.73
CA VAL A 102 1.59 10.49 -3.85
C VAL A 102 2.10 9.38 -2.92
N ILE A 103 1.30 8.36 -2.69
CA ILE A 103 1.64 7.15 -1.94
C ILE A 103 1.01 5.94 -2.63
N VAL A 104 1.79 4.87 -2.80
CA VAL A 104 1.33 3.56 -3.27
C VAL A 104 1.79 2.50 -2.29
N ASN A 105 0.85 1.85 -1.61
CA ASN A 105 1.14 0.80 -0.63
C ASN A 105 0.60 -0.55 -1.09
N GLY A 106 1.47 -1.56 -1.06
CA GLY A 106 1.10 -2.96 -1.23
C GLY A 106 0.73 -3.64 0.09
N SER A 107 -0.15 -4.61 0.01
CA SER A 107 -0.48 -5.54 1.08
C SER A 107 -0.53 -6.98 0.55
N GLN A 108 -0.79 -7.96 1.41
CA GLN A 108 -0.82 -9.40 1.15
C GLN A 108 0.56 -10.07 1.08
N SER A 109 1.65 -9.32 1.08
CA SER A 109 2.99 -9.92 1.06
C SER A 109 3.36 -10.67 2.34
N HIS A 110 2.63 -10.44 3.43
CA HIS A 110 2.88 -10.95 4.78
C HIS A 110 4.23 -10.55 5.39
N VAL A 111 5.12 -9.95 4.63
CA VAL A 111 6.43 -9.45 5.07
C VAL A 111 6.57 -7.98 4.70
N GLY A 112 7.35 -7.24 5.51
CA GLY A 112 7.76 -5.89 5.11
C GLY A 112 8.67 -5.96 3.90
N LYS A 113 8.37 -5.18 2.86
CA LYS A 113 9.10 -5.18 1.57
C LYS A 113 9.86 -3.88 1.34
N ALA A 114 10.66 -3.87 0.30
CA ALA A 114 11.36 -2.70 -0.23
C ALA A 114 10.42 -1.52 -0.47
N LEU A 115 10.99 -0.33 -0.44
CA LEU A 115 10.31 0.92 -0.77
C LEU A 115 11.20 1.83 -1.62
N GLU A 116 10.59 2.71 -2.38
CA GLU A 116 11.30 3.69 -3.20
C GLU A 116 10.53 5.01 -3.30
N PHE A 117 11.27 6.08 -3.64
CA PHE A 117 10.66 7.29 -4.17
C PHE A 117 10.74 7.23 -5.70
N TYR A 118 9.60 7.28 -6.36
CA TYR A 118 9.48 7.19 -7.81
C TYR A 118 8.41 8.18 -8.31
N SER A 119 8.72 9.01 -9.30
CA SER A 119 7.81 10.05 -9.85
C SER A 119 7.14 10.92 -8.77
N ASP A 120 7.90 11.38 -7.77
CA ASP A 120 7.44 12.14 -6.61
C ASP A 120 6.51 11.39 -5.65
N ALA A 121 6.32 10.09 -5.82
CA ALA A 121 5.54 9.24 -4.93
C ALA A 121 6.43 8.39 -4.01
N LEU A 122 5.94 8.08 -2.83
CA LEU A 122 6.45 6.98 -2.03
C LEU A 122 5.74 5.69 -2.45
N ILE A 123 6.48 4.73 -2.96
CA ILE A 123 6.00 3.36 -3.20
C ILE A 123 6.55 2.45 -2.11
N HIS A 124 5.68 1.74 -1.39
CA HIS A 124 6.06 0.70 -0.44
C HIS A 124 5.42 -0.61 -0.87
N TYR A 125 6.20 -1.56 -1.31
CA TYR A 125 5.74 -2.79 -1.96
C TYR A 125 5.05 -3.79 -1.04
N GLY A 126 5.17 -3.62 0.28
CA GLY A 126 4.46 -4.43 1.27
C GLY A 126 4.73 -3.98 2.69
N LEU A 127 3.68 -3.84 3.49
CA LEU A 127 3.79 -3.35 4.88
C LEU A 127 4.05 -4.47 5.90
N GLY A 128 3.83 -5.73 5.52
CA GLY A 128 3.86 -6.87 6.44
C GLY A 128 2.55 -7.03 7.23
N ASN A 129 2.55 -8.00 8.14
CA ASN A 129 1.40 -8.29 9.00
C ASN A 129 1.31 -7.30 10.17
N LEU A 130 0.07 -7.04 10.64
CA LEU A 130 -0.18 -6.24 11.84
C LEU A 130 -0.93 -7.04 12.92
N PHE A 131 -2.00 -7.75 12.56
CA PHE A 131 -2.83 -8.58 13.46
C PHE A 131 -3.14 -9.90 12.76
N PHE A 132 -2.12 -10.68 12.43
CA PHE A 132 -2.31 -11.90 11.66
C PHE A 132 -1.48 -13.05 12.26
N ASP A 133 -2.14 -14.15 12.59
CA ASP A 133 -1.59 -15.32 13.26
C ASP A 133 -0.94 -16.30 12.26
N GLN A 134 0.18 -15.95 11.71
CA GLN A 134 0.93 -16.77 10.76
C GLN A 134 2.20 -17.31 11.43
N GLU A 135 2.04 -18.32 12.28
CA GLU A 135 3.12 -18.84 13.16
C GLU A 135 4.21 -19.62 12.41
N ASP A 136 3.89 -20.19 11.24
CA ASP A 136 4.80 -21.11 10.54
C ASP A 136 6.01 -20.41 9.87
N PHE A 137 6.01 -19.07 9.81
CA PHE A 137 7.04 -18.32 9.12
C PHE A 137 7.51 -17.10 9.92
N TYR A 138 8.63 -17.20 10.62
CA TYR A 138 9.21 -16.08 11.39
C TYR A 138 9.39 -14.78 10.59
N ILE A 139 9.63 -14.86 9.29
CA ILE A 139 9.79 -13.71 8.42
C ILE A 139 8.51 -12.84 8.34
N THR A 140 7.35 -13.40 8.70
CA THR A 140 6.06 -12.70 8.65
C THR A 140 5.74 -11.93 9.93
N TYR A 141 6.58 -11.97 10.95
CA TYR A 141 6.33 -11.27 12.21
C TYR A 141 6.66 -9.79 12.13
N ASP A 142 7.54 -9.39 11.23
CA ASP A 142 8.05 -8.04 11.13
C ASP A 142 7.31 -7.22 10.06
N GLY A 143 6.90 -6.02 10.45
CA GLY A 143 6.11 -5.16 9.58
C GLY A 143 6.23 -3.67 9.91
N PHE A 144 5.39 -2.89 9.24
CA PHE A 144 5.39 -1.44 9.34
C PHE A 144 4.01 -0.87 9.66
N ILE A 145 4.02 0.18 10.46
CA ILE A 145 2.97 1.20 10.48
C ILE A 145 3.57 2.46 9.88
N GLN A 146 2.95 3.01 8.85
CA GLN A 146 3.39 4.26 8.23
C GLN A 146 2.59 5.44 8.78
N LYS A 147 3.30 6.49 9.24
CA LYS A 147 2.72 7.77 9.61
C LYS A 147 3.14 8.82 8.59
N HIS A 148 2.17 9.27 7.79
CA HIS A 148 2.40 10.25 6.74
C HIS A 148 2.09 11.66 7.23
N PHE A 149 2.91 12.63 6.83
CA PHE A 149 2.74 14.03 7.14
C PHE A 149 2.45 14.82 5.87
N PHE A 150 1.36 15.58 5.89
CA PHE A 150 0.93 16.43 4.80
C PHE A 150 0.89 17.89 5.26
N TYR A 151 1.33 18.80 4.40
CA TYR A 151 1.29 20.22 4.66
C TYR A 151 1.10 21.00 3.37
N GLN A 152 0.14 21.94 3.36
CA GLN A 152 -0.18 22.79 2.20
C GLN A 152 -0.34 22.03 0.87
N GLY A 153 -1.11 20.94 0.90
CA GLY A 153 -1.37 20.14 -0.29
C GLY A 153 -0.16 19.32 -0.78
N ARG A 154 0.79 19.02 0.08
CA ARG A 154 1.98 18.22 -0.25
C ARG A 154 2.23 17.12 0.77
N HIS A 155 2.67 15.96 0.32
CA HIS A 155 3.27 14.94 1.18
C HIS A 155 4.68 15.38 1.54
N ILE A 156 4.96 15.56 2.85
CA ILE A 156 6.23 16.12 3.33
C ILE A 156 7.19 15.01 3.75
N SER A 157 6.69 14.02 4.49
CA SER A 157 7.50 12.93 5.00
C SER A 157 6.67 11.73 5.42
N THR A 158 7.33 10.60 5.56
CA THR A 158 6.77 9.38 6.15
C THR A 158 7.68 8.88 7.24
N GLN A 159 7.11 8.66 8.42
CA GLN A 159 7.78 7.96 9.51
C GLN A 159 7.46 6.48 9.41
N LEU A 160 8.49 5.64 9.33
CA LEU A 160 8.37 4.19 9.39
C LEU A 160 8.43 3.75 10.85
N LEU A 161 7.31 3.30 11.39
CA LEU A 161 7.21 2.67 12.70
C LEU A 161 7.31 1.17 12.48
N THR A 162 8.37 0.55 12.98
CA THR A 162 8.60 -0.90 12.85
C THR A 162 7.94 -1.65 13.97
N ILE A 163 7.22 -2.71 13.63
CA ILE A 163 6.54 -3.59 14.57
C ILE A 163 7.00 -5.03 14.38
N THR A 164 6.89 -5.82 15.44
CA THR A 164 7.00 -7.28 15.38
C THR A 164 5.84 -7.91 16.14
N LEU A 165 5.44 -9.10 15.75
CA LEU A 165 4.36 -9.84 16.38
C LEU A 165 4.92 -10.73 17.49
N GLU A 166 4.25 -10.74 18.64
CA GLU A 166 4.47 -11.65 19.75
C GLU A 166 3.19 -12.45 20.00
N ASP A 167 3.29 -13.56 20.68
CA ASP A 167 2.14 -14.37 21.10
C ASP A 167 1.12 -14.51 19.96
N THR A 168 1.58 -15.00 18.83
CA THR A 168 0.78 -15.26 17.62
C THR A 168 0.43 -13.99 16.82
N ALA A 169 -0.32 -13.06 17.37
CA ALA A 169 -0.85 -11.91 16.63
C ALA A 169 -0.84 -10.60 17.42
N LYS A 170 0.00 -10.50 18.44
CA LYS A 170 0.10 -9.31 19.31
C LYS A 170 1.22 -8.39 18.82
N PRO A 171 0.91 -7.26 18.15
CA PRO A 171 1.94 -6.35 17.69
C PRO A 171 2.53 -5.54 18.84
N ARG A 172 3.84 -5.37 18.82
CA ARG A 172 4.57 -4.37 19.61
C ARG A 172 5.53 -3.58 18.73
N PHE A 173 5.93 -2.42 19.18
CA PHE A 173 7.04 -1.72 18.55
C PHE A 173 8.35 -2.48 18.80
N MET A 174 9.20 -2.48 17.79
CA MET A 174 10.53 -3.05 17.88
C MET A 174 11.42 -2.27 18.84
N THR A 175 12.30 -2.96 19.53
CA THR A 175 13.43 -2.35 20.23
C THR A 175 14.37 -1.66 19.24
N PRO A 176 15.26 -0.75 19.68
CA PRO A 176 16.22 -0.10 18.77
C PRO A 176 17.07 -1.08 17.96
N ASP A 177 17.51 -2.18 18.56
CA ASP A 177 18.36 -3.18 17.90
C ASP A 177 17.58 -4.03 16.87
N GLU A 178 16.35 -4.44 17.20
CA GLU A 178 15.46 -5.12 16.24
C GLU A 178 15.16 -4.21 15.05
N ARG A 179 14.79 -2.95 15.34
CA ARG A 179 14.54 -1.95 14.32
C ARG A 179 15.74 -1.74 13.39
N ALA A 180 16.93 -1.60 13.94
CA ALA A 180 18.14 -1.37 13.15
C ALA A 180 18.39 -2.54 12.19
N LYS A 181 18.27 -3.77 12.66
CA LYS A 181 18.43 -4.98 11.85
C LYS A 181 17.37 -5.08 10.76
N PHE A 182 16.09 -4.88 11.11
CA PHE A 182 15.00 -4.95 10.15
C PHE A 182 15.10 -3.86 9.07
N LEU A 183 15.36 -2.61 9.47
CA LEU A 183 15.55 -1.52 8.52
C LEU A 183 16.74 -1.73 7.58
N GLN A 184 17.84 -2.35 8.06
CA GLN A 184 18.97 -2.68 7.20
C GLN A 184 18.54 -3.64 6.07
N VAL A 185 17.81 -4.72 6.41
CA VAL A 185 17.29 -5.67 5.41
C VAL A 185 16.40 -4.97 4.39
N ILE A 186 15.47 -4.11 4.85
CA ILE A 186 14.56 -3.39 3.97
C ILE A 186 15.29 -2.39 3.07
N PHE A 187 16.27 -1.65 3.59
CA PHE A 187 17.03 -0.68 2.78
C PHE A 187 17.99 -1.36 1.81
N ASP A 188 18.55 -2.51 2.17
CA ASP A 188 19.35 -3.32 1.24
C ASP A 188 18.47 -3.85 0.07
N ALA A 189 17.27 -4.33 0.38
CA ALA A 189 16.29 -4.71 -0.63
C ALA A 189 15.85 -3.51 -1.50
N SER A 190 15.67 -2.34 -0.90
CA SER A 190 15.30 -1.10 -1.61
C SER A 190 16.40 -0.58 -2.53
N ALA A 191 17.67 -0.76 -2.16
CA ALA A 191 18.80 -0.35 -2.98
C ALA A 191 18.84 -1.08 -4.33
N GLN A 192 18.32 -2.31 -4.39
CA GLN A 192 18.25 -3.09 -5.63
C GLN A 192 17.28 -2.49 -6.66
N LEU A 193 16.28 -1.70 -6.22
CA LEU A 193 15.30 -1.05 -7.11
C LEU A 193 15.94 0.02 -8.01
N ARG A 194 17.09 0.61 -7.62
CA ARG A 194 17.80 1.63 -8.39
C ARG A 194 18.42 1.11 -9.68
N SER A 195 18.67 -0.20 -9.75
CA SER A 195 19.23 -0.87 -10.92
C SER A 195 18.15 -1.53 -11.79
N THR A 196 16.90 -1.40 -11.44
CA THR A 196 15.77 -1.96 -12.20
C THR A 196 15.19 -0.87 -13.09
N PRO A 197 15.22 -1.06 -14.43
CA PRO A 197 14.73 -0.08 -15.40
C PRO A 197 13.23 0.18 -15.26
#